data_1da3abef3471380830c02bd604587fff
#
_entry.id   1da3abef3471380830c02bd604587fff
#
_cell.length_a   1.000
_cell.length_b   1.000
_cell.length_c   1.000
_cell.angle_alpha   90.00
_cell.angle_beta   90.00
_cell.angle_gamma   90.00
#
_symmetry.space_group_name_H-M   'P 1'
#
loop_
_entity.id
_entity.type
_entity.pdbx_description
1 polymer ?
#
loop_
_entity_poly.entity_id
_entity_poly.type
_entity_poly.pdbx_seq_one_letter_code
_entity_poly.pdbx_strand_id
1 'polypeptide(L)'
;MGQLAQIETDLKSRTAAYSALKTNLENLEKKSTGNLFTRTLSDIVSKEDFVLDSEYLITLLVIVPKLIAEDNEGGLFTVTLFRKVIDDFKTKAKENKFTVREFYYDEKEIKREREEMTRLLLDKKQQYGPLLRWLKVNFSEAFIAWIHIKALRVFVESVLSHGAGVLLRPPPLCSPPGASGSWKKH
;
A
#
# COMPACT_ATOMS: atom_id res chain seq x y z
N MET A 1 -9.31 -26.51 -14.55
CA MET A 1 -9.05 -26.06 -13.15
C MET A 1 -7.65 -25.47 -12.96
N GLY A 2 -6.61 -25.93 -13.69
CA GLY A 2 -5.23 -25.46 -13.48
C GLY A 2 -4.94 -23.97 -13.76
N GLN A 3 -5.54 -23.40 -14.80
CA GLN A 3 -5.21 -22.02 -15.22
C GLN A 3 -5.64 -20.96 -14.19
N LEU A 4 -6.80 -21.08 -13.58
CA LEU A 4 -7.26 -20.14 -12.54
C LEU A 4 -6.38 -20.18 -11.29
N ALA A 5 -5.98 -21.37 -10.87
CA ALA A 5 -5.07 -21.53 -9.74
C ALA A 5 -3.69 -20.92 -10.03
N GLN A 6 -3.20 -21.04 -11.28
CA GLN A 6 -1.95 -20.41 -11.70
C GLN A 6 -2.06 -18.88 -11.68
N ILE A 7 -3.13 -18.31 -12.23
CA ILE A 7 -3.37 -16.85 -12.21
C ILE A 7 -3.46 -16.33 -10.78
N GLU A 8 -4.11 -17.05 -9.87
CA GLU A 8 -4.21 -16.67 -8.47
C GLU A 8 -2.84 -16.67 -7.78
N THR A 9 -2.02 -17.68 -8.03
CA THR A 9 -0.67 -17.79 -7.49
C THR A 9 0.22 -16.66 -8.01
N ASP A 10 0.17 -16.39 -9.31
CA ASP A 10 0.92 -15.30 -9.95
C ASP A 10 0.46 -13.94 -9.44
N LEU A 11 -0.84 -13.74 -9.23
CA LEU A 11 -1.40 -12.52 -8.65
C LEU A 11 -0.86 -12.29 -7.24
N LYS A 12 -0.91 -13.30 -6.39
CA LYS A 12 -0.39 -13.21 -5.01
C LYS A 12 1.10 -12.89 -4.99
N SER A 13 1.89 -13.57 -5.81
CA SER A 13 3.33 -13.36 -5.90
C SER A 13 3.68 -11.93 -6.37
N ARG A 14 3.09 -11.47 -7.47
CA ARG A 14 3.34 -10.12 -8.01
C ARG A 14 2.86 -9.02 -7.09
N THR A 15 1.69 -9.19 -6.48
CA THR A 15 1.15 -8.22 -5.51
C THR A 15 1.99 -8.16 -4.26
N ALA A 16 2.46 -9.30 -3.75
CA ALA A 16 3.35 -9.35 -2.58
C ALA A 16 4.68 -8.64 -2.85
N ALA A 17 5.30 -8.90 -4.03
CA ALA A 17 6.54 -8.23 -4.42
C ALA A 17 6.38 -6.71 -4.52
N TYR A 18 5.33 -6.24 -5.17
CA TYR A 18 5.03 -4.80 -5.27
C TYR A 18 4.72 -4.16 -3.91
N SER A 19 3.95 -4.85 -3.06
CA SER A 19 3.64 -4.40 -1.71
C SER A 19 4.88 -4.28 -0.83
N ALA A 20 5.80 -5.24 -0.92
CA ALA A 20 7.07 -5.19 -0.20
C ALA A 20 7.92 -3.97 -0.62
N LEU A 21 8.04 -3.71 -1.92
CA LEU A 21 8.74 -2.53 -2.43
C LEU A 21 8.08 -1.23 -1.94
N LYS A 22 6.75 -1.16 -1.99
CA LYS A 22 6.00 0.00 -1.51
C LYS A 22 6.25 0.24 -0.03
N THR A 23 6.18 -0.80 0.80
CA THR A 23 6.41 -0.70 2.24
C THR A 23 7.85 -0.27 2.56
N ASN A 24 8.84 -0.82 1.86
CA ASN A 24 10.24 -0.43 2.03
C ASN A 24 10.44 1.05 1.69
N LEU A 25 9.85 1.52 0.58
CA LEU A 25 9.91 2.92 0.18
C LEU A 25 9.24 3.83 1.21
N GLU A 26 8.03 3.49 1.68
CA GLU A 26 7.32 4.25 2.71
C GLU A 26 8.12 4.32 4.03
N ASN A 27 8.83 3.25 4.39
CA ASN A 27 9.69 3.24 5.57
C ASN A 27 10.90 4.18 5.40
N LEU A 28 11.51 4.22 4.21
CA LEU A 28 12.60 5.14 3.91
C LEU A 28 12.10 6.59 3.85
N GLU A 29 10.96 6.85 3.23
CA GLU A 29 10.32 8.17 3.22
C GLU A 29 9.99 8.65 4.63
N LYS A 30 9.45 7.79 5.50
CA LYS A 30 9.20 8.12 6.91
C LYS A 30 10.48 8.44 7.67
N LYS A 31 11.58 7.75 7.36
CA LYS A 31 12.88 8.05 7.95
C LYS A 31 13.43 9.40 7.48
N SER A 32 13.17 9.80 6.23
CA SER A 32 13.65 11.07 5.68
C SER A 32 12.76 12.27 6.01
N THR A 33 11.43 12.07 6.07
CA THR A 33 10.44 13.15 6.32
C THR A 33 9.90 13.21 7.75
N GLY A 34 10.35 12.29 8.62
CA GLY A 34 9.92 12.24 10.01
C GLY A 34 10.32 13.49 10.82
N ASN A 35 9.85 13.54 12.07
CA ASN A 35 10.22 14.58 13.02
C ASN A 35 11.75 14.63 13.22
N LEU A 36 12.32 15.79 13.49
CA LEU A 36 13.76 16.02 13.77
C LEU A 36 14.35 15.04 14.79
N PHE A 37 13.53 14.53 15.70
CA PHE A 37 13.94 13.54 16.70
C PHE A 37 14.16 12.14 16.13
N THR A 38 13.49 11.78 15.04
CA THR A 38 13.46 10.41 14.47
C THR A 38 14.00 10.32 13.06
N ARG A 39 13.97 11.43 12.31
CA ARG A 39 14.38 11.44 10.90
C ARG A 39 15.89 11.29 10.72
N THR A 40 16.29 10.85 9.57
CA THR A 40 17.67 10.83 9.12
C THR A 40 18.14 12.28 8.92
N LEU A 41 19.25 12.64 9.52
CA LEU A 41 19.77 14.03 9.49
C LEU A 41 20.69 14.28 8.28
N SER A 42 20.99 13.26 7.51
CA SER A 42 21.90 13.28 6.36
C SER A 42 21.52 14.26 5.26
N ASP A 43 20.23 14.63 5.17
CA ASP A 43 19.73 15.56 4.15
C ASP A 43 19.72 17.02 4.59
N ILE A 44 19.88 17.28 5.90
CA ILE A 44 19.76 18.62 6.48
C ILE A 44 21.13 19.19 6.79
N VAL A 45 22.10 18.33 7.06
CA VAL A 45 23.40 18.68 7.63
C VAL A 45 24.44 18.70 6.52
N SER A 46 25.22 19.77 6.43
CA SER A 46 26.33 19.92 5.49
C SER A 46 27.64 19.47 6.12
N LYS A 47 28.59 19.06 5.27
CA LYS A 47 29.94 18.70 5.70
C LYS A 47 30.63 19.83 6.46
N GLU A 48 30.33 21.06 6.09
CA GLU A 48 30.93 22.29 6.66
C GLU A 48 30.51 22.52 8.12
N ASP A 49 29.39 21.90 8.55
CA ASP A 49 28.86 22.04 9.90
C ASP A 49 29.61 21.15 10.92
N PHE A 50 30.48 20.26 10.43
CA PHE A 50 31.20 19.30 11.27
C PHE A 50 32.71 19.54 11.27
N VAL A 51 33.29 19.46 12.45
CA VAL A 51 34.73 19.34 12.61
C VAL A 51 35.08 17.86 12.37
N LEU A 52 35.58 17.57 11.17
CA LEU A 52 36.09 16.26 10.80
C LEU A 52 37.58 16.20 11.15
N ASP A 53 38.08 15.01 11.43
CA ASP A 53 39.49 14.72 11.63
C ASP A 53 40.16 15.40 12.85
N SER A 54 39.41 15.73 13.91
CA SER A 54 39.98 16.22 15.15
C SER A 54 39.99 15.13 16.22
N GLU A 55 41.16 14.95 16.86
CA GLU A 55 41.30 14.03 17.99
C GLU A 55 40.62 14.57 19.25
N TYR A 56 40.52 15.88 19.38
CA TYR A 56 40.09 16.58 20.61
C TYR A 56 38.68 17.14 20.54
N LEU A 57 38.22 17.50 19.33
CA LEU A 57 36.93 18.13 19.12
C LEU A 57 35.93 17.17 18.53
N ILE A 58 34.68 17.33 18.87
CA ILE A 58 33.56 16.63 18.28
C ILE A 58 32.39 17.57 18.07
N THR A 59 31.68 17.44 16.97
CA THR A 59 30.45 18.20 16.71
C THR A 59 29.26 17.30 17.01
N LEU A 60 28.40 17.78 17.90
CA LEU A 60 27.14 17.12 18.26
C LEU A 60 25.97 17.90 17.68
N LEU A 61 24.91 17.19 17.32
CA LEU A 61 23.65 17.76 16.93
C LEU A 61 22.72 17.85 18.14
N VAL A 62 22.24 19.04 18.43
CA VAL A 62 21.34 19.31 19.56
C VAL A 62 19.99 19.77 19.04
N ILE A 63 18.95 19.06 19.42
CA ILE A 63 17.58 19.44 19.13
C ILE A 63 17.01 20.15 20.35
N VAL A 64 16.67 21.42 20.16
CA VAL A 64 16.04 22.25 21.17
C VAL A 64 14.55 22.29 20.88
N PRO A 65 13.68 21.76 21.76
CA PRO A 65 12.25 21.85 21.57
C PRO A 65 11.82 23.31 21.65
N LYS A 66 11.05 23.77 20.67
CA LYS A 66 10.52 25.15 20.65
C LYS A 66 9.42 25.26 21.71
N LEU A 67 9.61 26.16 22.68
CA LEU A 67 8.72 26.35 23.83
C LEU A 67 7.44 27.13 23.49
N ILE A 68 7.31 27.75 22.30
CA ILE A 68 6.21 28.64 21.97
C ILE A 68 5.74 28.42 20.52
N ALA A 69 4.48 27.99 20.41
CA ALA A 69 3.52 28.11 19.30
C ALA A 69 3.80 27.40 17.94
N GLU A 70 2.81 26.67 17.56
CA GLU A 70 2.30 26.29 16.23
C GLU A 70 3.08 25.30 15.34
N ASP A 71 4.39 25.20 15.42
CA ASP A 71 5.12 24.14 14.74
C ASP A 71 5.85 23.25 15.75
N ASN A 72 5.50 21.97 15.79
CA ASN A 72 6.10 20.92 16.63
C ASN A 72 7.58 20.62 16.27
N GLU A 73 8.20 21.42 15.43
CA GLU A 73 9.58 21.27 15.02
C GLU A 73 10.48 22.12 15.91
N GLY A 74 11.28 21.44 16.73
CA GLY A 74 12.36 22.08 17.47
C GLY A 74 13.45 22.63 16.54
N GLY A 75 14.29 23.53 17.02
CA GLY A 75 15.49 23.97 16.30
C GLY A 75 16.59 22.92 16.36
N LEU A 76 17.24 22.66 15.23
CA LEU A 76 18.45 21.84 15.16
C LEU A 76 19.67 22.75 15.21
N PHE A 77 20.57 22.48 16.16
CA PHE A 77 21.80 23.25 16.35
C PHE A 77 23.00 22.31 16.32
N THR A 78 24.10 22.80 15.76
CA THR A 78 25.41 22.14 15.84
C THR A 78 26.20 22.73 16.98
N VAL A 79 26.76 21.87 17.83
CA VAL A 79 27.61 22.28 18.98
C VAL A 79 28.93 21.54 18.90
N THR A 80 30.01 22.29 18.75
CA THR A 80 31.36 21.73 18.77
C THR A 80 31.98 21.89 20.14
N LEU A 81 32.42 20.76 20.70
CA LEU A 81 33.01 20.73 22.04
C LEU A 81 34.14 19.72 22.13
N PHE A 82 34.89 19.81 23.24
CA PHE A 82 35.95 18.85 23.52
C PHE A 82 35.39 17.49 23.93
N ARG A 83 35.99 16.42 23.44
CA ARG A 83 35.55 15.04 23.75
C ARG A 83 35.48 14.75 25.26
N LYS A 84 36.34 15.39 26.06
CA LYS A 84 36.35 15.22 27.52
C LYS A 84 35.09 15.72 28.22
N VAL A 85 34.35 16.66 27.61
CA VAL A 85 33.22 17.35 28.23
C VAL A 85 31.86 16.81 27.72
N ILE A 86 31.89 15.78 26.87
CA ILE A 86 30.67 15.23 26.22
C ILE A 86 29.65 14.75 27.26
N ASP A 87 30.10 13.99 28.26
CA ASP A 87 29.19 13.38 29.24
C ASP A 87 28.57 14.45 30.17
N ASP A 88 29.36 15.45 30.58
CA ASP A 88 28.83 16.57 31.33
C ASP A 88 27.84 17.40 30.52
N PHE A 89 28.15 17.62 29.24
CA PHE A 89 27.26 18.32 28.33
C PHE A 89 25.95 17.55 28.10
N LYS A 90 26.00 16.23 27.87
CA LYS A 90 24.80 15.38 27.71
C LYS A 90 23.93 15.43 28.97
N THR A 91 24.51 15.42 30.14
CA THR A 91 23.78 15.47 31.40
C THR A 91 23.04 16.81 31.54
N LYS A 92 23.74 17.93 31.34
CA LYS A 92 23.15 19.26 31.37
C LYS A 92 22.11 19.52 30.29
N ALA A 93 22.33 18.95 29.08
CA ALA A 93 21.37 19.04 28.01
C ALA A 93 20.06 18.31 28.36
N LYS A 94 20.14 17.14 28.98
CA LYS A 94 18.96 16.39 29.46
C LYS A 94 18.19 17.14 30.54
N GLU A 95 18.90 17.79 31.48
CA GLU A 95 18.27 18.63 32.52
C GLU A 95 17.45 19.76 31.90
N ASN A 96 17.94 20.34 30.81
CA ASN A 96 17.26 21.39 30.06
C ASN A 96 16.30 20.88 28.99
N LYS A 97 15.98 19.56 28.95
CA LYS A 97 15.10 18.92 27.98
C LYS A 97 15.58 19.02 26.53
N PHE A 98 16.88 19.19 26.32
CA PHE A 98 17.48 19.13 24.98
C PHE A 98 17.80 17.68 24.62
N THR A 99 17.57 17.34 23.35
CA THR A 99 17.95 16.03 22.85
C THR A 99 19.25 16.12 22.07
N VAL A 100 20.28 15.43 22.57
CA VAL A 100 21.58 15.35 21.91
C VAL A 100 21.60 14.11 21.02
N ARG A 101 21.88 14.31 19.74
CA ARG A 101 22.07 13.21 18.78
C ARG A 101 23.53 13.19 18.33
N GLU A 102 24.17 12.06 18.49
CA GLU A 102 25.48 11.81 17.89
C GLU A 102 25.25 11.50 16.41
N PHE A 103 25.90 12.25 15.55
CA PHE A 103 25.86 12.04 14.11
C PHE A 103 27.29 12.04 13.59
N TYR A 104 27.66 10.95 12.94
CA TYR A 104 28.94 10.86 12.25
C TYR A 104 28.69 11.11 10.77
N TYR A 105 29.32 12.16 10.25
CA TYR A 105 29.18 12.50 8.84
C TYR A 105 30.02 11.53 8.01
N ASP A 106 29.38 10.55 7.38
CA ASP A 106 30.00 9.65 6.38
C ASP A 106 29.37 9.90 5.02
N GLU A 107 30.12 10.56 4.15
CA GLU A 107 29.68 10.91 2.80
C GLU A 107 29.35 9.66 1.96
N LYS A 108 30.05 8.53 2.19
CA LYS A 108 29.82 7.28 1.48
C LYS A 108 28.50 6.65 1.88
N GLU A 109 28.17 6.70 3.15
CA GLU A 109 26.92 6.17 3.68
C GLU A 109 25.72 7.00 3.20
N ILE A 110 25.83 8.31 3.23
CA ILE A 110 24.80 9.24 2.72
C ILE A 110 24.55 9.03 1.23
N LYS A 111 25.60 8.88 0.42
CA LYS A 111 25.45 8.59 -1.01
C LYS A 111 24.77 7.24 -1.24
N ARG A 112 25.15 6.22 -0.48
CA ARG A 112 24.55 4.89 -0.58
C ARG A 112 23.07 4.90 -0.25
N GLU A 113 22.64 5.60 0.81
CA GLU A 113 21.23 5.74 1.17
C GLU A 113 20.44 6.43 0.06
N ARG A 114 20.96 7.50 -0.53
CA ARG A 114 20.33 8.21 -1.65
C ARG A 114 20.22 7.36 -2.91
N GLU A 115 21.27 6.61 -3.22
CA GLU A 115 21.29 5.68 -4.36
C GLU A 115 20.27 4.55 -4.16
N GLU A 116 20.18 4.00 -2.96
CA GLU A 116 19.19 2.97 -2.61
C GLU A 116 17.77 3.47 -2.75
N MET A 117 17.48 4.67 -2.26
CA MET A 117 16.15 5.30 -2.40
C MET A 117 15.79 5.52 -3.87
N THR A 118 16.73 6.03 -4.66
CA THR A 118 16.55 6.24 -6.10
C THR A 118 16.30 4.92 -6.83
N ARG A 119 17.06 3.88 -6.49
CA ARG A 119 16.89 2.55 -7.04
C ARG A 119 15.52 1.97 -6.74
N LEU A 120 15.07 2.04 -5.50
CA LEU A 120 13.74 1.54 -5.10
C LEU A 120 12.60 2.30 -5.79
N LEU A 121 12.76 3.61 -5.99
CA LEU A 121 11.80 4.42 -6.77
C LEU A 121 11.73 3.98 -8.23
N LEU A 122 12.86 3.70 -8.85
CA LEU A 122 12.93 3.18 -10.22
C LEU A 122 12.33 1.79 -10.32
N ASP A 123 12.66 0.89 -9.41
CA ASP A 123 12.13 -0.47 -9.36
C ASP A 123 10.61 -0.47 -9.20
N LYS A 124 10.08 0.36 -8.31
CA LYS A 124 8.63 0.56 -8.14
C LYS A 124 7.97 1.02 -9.44
N LYS A 125 8.56 2.02 -10.11
CA LYS A 125 8.04 2.56 -11.38
C LYS A 125 8.09 1.52 -12.49
N GLN A 126 9.17 0.75 -12.58
CA GLN A 126 9.33 -0.31 -13.59
C GLN A 126 8.37 -1.47 -13.37
N GLN A 127 8.09 -1.85 -12.13
CA GLN A 127 7.17 -2.96 -11.84
C GLN A 127 5.71 -2.57 -11.97
N TYR A 128 5.35 -1.32 -11.74
CA TYR A 128 3.97 -0.86 -11.79
C TYR A 128 3.32 -1.01 -13.17
N GLY A 129 4.02 -0.62 -14.22
CA GLY A 129 3.49 -0.69 -15.59
C GLY A 129 3.13 -2.11 -16.05
N PRO A 130 4.08 -3.06 -16.00
CA PRO A 130 3.83 -4.46 -16.33
C PRO A 130 2.77 -5.12 -15.43
N LEU A 131 2.78 -4.84 -14.12
CA LEU A 131 1.78 -5.36 -13.20
C LEU A 131 0.37 -4.88 -13.56
N LEU A 132 0.20 -3.60 -13.83
CA LEU A 132 -1.09 -3.03 -14.20
C LEU A 132 -1.60 -3.61 -15.53
N ARG A 133 -0.71 -3.77 -16.51
CA ARG A 133 -1.05 -4.36 -17.80
C ARG A 133 -1.49 -5.83 -17.64
N TRP A 134 -0.73 -6.59 -16.88
CA TRP A 134 -1.05 -7.98 -16.57
C TRP A 134 -2.41 -8.12 -15.84
N LEU A 135 -2.66 -7.26 -14.85
CA LEU A 135 -3.94 -7.21 -14.12
C LEU A 135 -5.11 -6.90 -15.05
N LYS A 136 -4.97 -5.92 -15.95
CA LYS A 136 -6.03 -5.57 -16.90
C LYS A 136 -6.40 -6.72 -17.81
N VAL A 137 -5.42 -7.43 -18.36
CA VAL A 137 -5.65 -8.57 -19.25
C VAL A 137 -6.39 -9.69 -18.51
N ASN A 138 -5.85 -10.14 -17.38
CA ASN A 138 -6.46 -11.23 -16.60
C ASN A 138 -7.85 -10.87 -16.07
N PHE A 139 -8.05 -9.61 -15.64
CA PHE A 139 -9.37 -9.14 -15.23
C PHE A 139 -10.37 -9.17 -16.38
N SER A 140 -9.98 -8.72 -17.58
CA SER A 140 -10.86 -8.73 -18.75
C SER A 140 -11.30 -10.14 -19.10
N GLU A 141 -10.38 -11.10 -19.12
CA GLU A 141 -10.67 -12.51 -19.40
C GLU A 141 -11.58 -13.13 -18.34
N ALA A 142 -11.28 -12.89 -17.05
CA ALA A 142 -12.10 -13.38 -15.95
C ALA A 142 -13.51 -12.77 -15.97
N PHE A 143 -13.63 -11.49 -16.30
CA PHE A 143 -14.90 -10.79 -16.38
C PHE A 143 -15.77 -11.31 -17.53
N ILE A 144 -15.17 -11.53 -18.70
CA ILE A 144 -15.87 -12.15 -19.84
C ILE A 144 -16.37 -13.55 -19.48
N ALA A 145 -15.53 -14.38 -18.88
CA ALA A 145 -15.93 -15.71 -18.43
C ALA A 145 -17.07 -15.65 -17.41
N TRP A 146 -17.01 -14.70 -16.47
CA TRP A 146 -18.07 -14.48 -15.49
C TRP A 146 -19.41 -14.10 -16.13
N ILE A 147 -19.40 -13.20 -17.13
CA ILE A 147 -20.60 -12.81 -17.88
C ILE A 147 -21.19 -14.03 -18.58
N HIS A 148 -20.37 -14.85 -19.26
CA HIS A 148 -20.84 -16.06 -19.93
C HIS A 148 -21.49 -17.05 -18.96
N ILE A 149 -20.90 -17.28 -17.80
CA ILE A 149 -21.47 -18.14 -16.74
C ILE A 149 -22.81 -17.60 -16.26
N LYS A 150 -22.91 -16.28 -16.06
CA LYS A 150 -24.18 -15.64 -15.67
C LYS A 150 -25.25 -15.79 -16.76
N ALA A 151 -24.90 -15.57 -18.02
CA ALA A 151 -25.81 -15.74 -19.15
C ALA A 151 -26.31 -17.18 -19.26
N LEU A 152 -25.41 -18.17 -19.17
CA LEU A 152 -25.77 -19.58 -19.15
C LEU A 152 -26.72 -19.92 -18.01
N ARG A 153 -26.46 -19.40 -16.81
CA ARG A 153 -27.33 -19.59 -15.63
C ARG A 153 -28.74 -19.08 -15.92
N VAL A 154 -28.87 -17.85 -16.38
CA VAL A 154 -30.17 -17.25 -16.74
C VAL A 154 -30.87 -18.04 -17.81
N PHE A 155 -30.13 -18.49 -18.82
CA PHE A 155 -30.68 -19.34 -19.88
C PHE A 155 -31.24 -20.66 -19.34
N VAL A 156 -30.47 -21.37 -18.51
CA VAL A 156 -30.91 -22.62 -17.88
C VAL A 156 -32.14 -22.42 -17.02
N GLU A 157 -32.12 -21.37 -16.16
CA GLU A 157 -33.26 -21.01 -15.30
C GLU A 157 -34.51 -20.70 -16.15
N SER A 158 -34.33 -19.99 -17.26
CA SER A 158 -35.42 -19.67 -18.19
C SER A 158 -36.02 -20.94 -18.85
N VAL A 159 -35.15 -21.83 -19.35
CA VAL A 159 -35.57 -23.09 -19.97
C VAL A 159 -36.28 -23.98 -18.96
N LEU A 160 -35.76 -24.14 -17.76
CA LEU A 160 -36.41 -24.94 -16.73
C LEU A 160 -37.73 -24.34 -16.28
N SER A 161 -37.83 -23.03 -16.14
CA SER A 161 -39.04 -22.32 -15.75
C SER A 161 -40.14 -22.44 -16.81
N HIS A 162 -39.80 -22.31 -18.09
CA HIS A 162 -40.75 -22.45 -19.18
C HIS A 162 -41.03 -23.92 -19.55
N GLY A 163 -40.03 -24.79 -19.46
CA GLY A 163 -40.18 -26.21 -19.69
C GLY A 163 -41.09 -26.91 -18.67
N ALA A 164 -40.98 -26.53 -17.41
CA ALA A 164 -41.86 -27.04 -16.39
C ALA A 164 -43.34 -26.60 -16.59
N GLY A 165 -43.55 -25.39 -17.11
CA GLY A 165 -44.88 -24.89 -17.43
C GLY A 165 -45.55 -25.63 -18.60
N VAL A 166 -44.76 -26.14 -19.55
CA VAL A 166 -45.28 -26.91 -20.68
C VAL A 166 -45.59 -28.36 -20.31
N LEU A 167 -44.82 -28.93 -19.39
CA LEU A 167 -45.03 -30.29 -18.88
C LEU A 167 -46.17 -30.42 -17.87
N LEU A 168 -46.58 -29.34 -17.24
CA LEU A 168 -47.64 -29.30 -16.23
C LEU A 168 -48.97 -28.77 -16.77
N ARG A 169 -49.11 -28.52 -18.10
CA ARG A 169 -50.40 -28.19 -18.69
C ARG A 169 -51.17 -29.48 -18.91
N PRO A 170 -52.20 -29.76 -18.09
CA PRO A 170 -53.06 -30.90 -18.37
C PRO A 170 -53.68 -30.74 -19.76
N PRO A 171 -53.86 -31.83 -20.55
CA PRO A 171 -54.52 -31.75 -21.81
C PRO A 171 -55.92 -31.15 -21.63
N PRO A 172 -56.38 -30.28 -22.57
CA PRO A 172 -57.70 -29.74 -22.47
C PRO A 172 -58.71 -30.90 -22.44
N LEU A 173 -59.45 -31.01 -21.35
CA LEU A 173 -60.56 -31.96 -21.26
C LEU A 173 -61.52 -31.69 -22.44
N CYS A 174 -61.51 -32.60 -23.41
CA CYS A 174 -62.53 -32.64 -24.45
C CYS A 174 -63.86 -32.78 -23.76
N SER A 175 -64.65 -31.72 -23.75
CA SER A 175 -66.08 -31.82 -23.41
C SER A 175 -66.76 -32.68 -24.49
N PRO A 176 -67.55 -33.68 -24.10
CA PRO A 176 -68.28 -34.47 -25.08
C PRO A 176 -69.33 -33.58 -25.79
N PRO A 177 -69.52 -33.71 -27.09
CA PRO A 177 -70.55 -33.02 -27.83
C PRO A 177 -71.89 -33.61 -27.48
N GLY A 178 -72.82 -32.75 -27.04
CA GLY A 178 -74.22 -33.03 -27.05
C GLY A 178 -74.90 -33.39 -25.77
N ALA A 179 -75.43 -32.34 -25.09
CA ALA A 179 -76.71 -32.47 -24.34
C ALA A 179 -77.42 -31.10 -24.39
N SER A 180 -78.02 -30.84 -25.54
CA SER A 180 -79.11 -29.86 -25.62
C SER A 180 -80.37 -30.50 -25.09
N GLY A 181 -80.66 -30.41 -23.83
CA GLY A 181 -81.87 -30.79 -23.19
C GLY A 181 -82.66 -29.58 -22.75
N SER A 182 -83.61 -29.15 -23.59
CA SER A 182 -84.63 -28.18 -23.28
C SER A 182 -85.54 -28.69 -22.19
N TRP A 183 -85.62 -28.03 -21.04
CA TRP A 183 -86.68 -28.19 -20.05
C TRP A 183 -87.46 -26.93 -19.99
N LYS A 184 -88.68 -26.90 -20.64
CA LYS A 184 -89.75 -25.94 -20.38
C LYS A 184 -90.40 -26.32 -19.03
N LYS A 185 -90.55 -25.33 -18.16
CA LYS A 185 -91.40 -25.44 -17.01
C LYS A 185 -92.75 -24.73 -17.32
N HIS A 186 -93.75 -25.47 -16.98
CA HIS A 186 -95.09 -24.89 -16.64
C HIS A 186 -95.02 -24.21 -15.28
#